data_74926988bb1ab2da3bf4c919e556efa3
#
_entry.id   74926988bb1ab2da3bf4c919e556efa3
#
_cell.length_a   1.000
_cell.length_b   1.000
_cell.length_c   1.000
_cell.angle_alpha   90.00
_cell.angle_beta   90.00
_cell.angle_gamma   90.00
#
_symmetry.space_group_name_H-M   'P 1'
#
loop_
_entity.id
_entity.type
_entity.pdbx_description
1 polymer ?
#
loop_
_entity_poly.entity_id
_entity_poly.type
_entity_poly.pdbx_seq_one_letter_code
_entity_poly.pdbx_strand_id
1 'polypeptide(L)'
;MCGIVGAVAQRNITPILLEGLKRLEYRGYDSCGVALHVDGKLQRSRSTSRVTELQAQIDQTGLAGFTGIAHTRWATHGVPSSANAHPHFSRERIALVHNGIIENHEELRAELTAAGYVFESQTDTEVIAHLIDHLYQGDLFETVQQAVKRLTGAFAIAVFCRDEPHRVVGARLGSPLIVGVGKGENFIASDAMALSGTTDQIIYLEEGDVVDLQLQKCWIVDSQGTSVQREIRTVHAHSGGAELGPYRHYMQKEIFEQPRAIADTLENVTNIMPELFGDKAYGIFKDIDSVLILACGTSYYAGLTAKYWIESIAKITVNVEIASEYRYRDSVPNPKSLVVTISQSGETADTLAALKHARSLGMLHTLTICNVATSAMVRECELAYITHAGVEVGVASTKAFTTQLAALFLLALSLAQIKGRLSDEQEAEHIKAMRHLPVAISAVLALEPQIIAWAEQFAVKENALFLGRGLHYPIALEGALKLKEISYIHAEAYPAGELKHGPLALVTKEMPVVTVAPNDTLIEKLKSNMQEVRARGGELYVFADADSRITASEGVHVIRLPEHYGLLSPILHTVPLQLLAYHTALARGTDVDKPRNLAKSVTVE
;
A
#
# COMPACT_ATOMS: atom_id res chain seq x y z
N MET A 1 -7.40 6.52 -0.33
CA MET A 1 -7.00 6.92 1.03
C MET A 1 -6.88 8.43 1.12
N CYS A 2 -7.26 9.01 2.27
CA CYS A 2 -7.26 10.44 2.51
C CYS A 2 -5.86 11.05 2.54
N GLY A 3 -5.73 12.31 2.09
CA GLY A 3 -4.50 13.08 2.15
C GLY A 3 -4.71 14.40 2.86
N ILE A 4 -3.85 14.74 3.82
CA ILE A 4 -3.83 16.02 4.54
C ILE A 4 -2.65 16.85 4.08
N VAL A 5 -2.89 18.13 3.84
CA VAL A 5 -1.86 19.17 3.69
C VAL A 5 -2.33 20.42 4.43
N GLY A 6 -1.46 21.02 5.23
CA GLY A 6 -1.73 22.28 5.90
C GLY A 6 -0.48 23.15 5.94
N ALA A 7 -0.66 24.46 6.09
CA ALA A 7 0.45 25.39 6.12
C ALA A 7 0.12 26.66 6.92
N VAL A 8 1.19 27.21 7.50
CA VAL A 8 1.25 28.56 8.07
C VAL A 8 2.45 29.25 7.47
N ALA A 9 2.27 30.35 6.73
CA ALA A 9 3.35 31.03 6.02
C ALA A 9 3.11 32.55 5.95
N GLN A 10 4.12 33.27 5.46
CA GLN A 10 4.01 34.71 5.12
C GLN A 10 3.72 34.94 3.63
N ARG A 11 3.57 33.84 2.86
CA ARG A 11 3.21 33.87 1.43
C ARG A 11 1.88 33.15 1.20
N ASN A 12 1.28 33.38 0.04
CA ASN A 12 0.07 32.63 -0.33
C ASN A 12 0.38 31.12 -0.38
N ILE A 13 -0.32 30.35 0.46
CA ILE A 13 -0.14 28.90 0.59
C ILE A 13 -1.03 28.09 -0.35
N THR A 14 -2.02 28.70 -0.99
CA THR A 14 -2.99 27.99 -1.84
C THR A 14 -2.31 27.11 -2.90
N PRO A 15 -1.28 27.57 -3.64
CA PRO A 15 -0.57 26.73 -4.58
C PRO A 15 0.13 25.54 -3.92
N ILE A 16 0.67 25.71 -2.71
CA ILE A 16 1.34 24.66 -1.95
C ILE A 16 0.34 23.58 -1.55
N LEU A 17 -0.82 23.97 -1.02
CA LEU A 17 -1.88 23.06 -0.63
C LEU A 17 -2.39 22.25 -1.82
N LEU A 18 -2.68 22.91 -2.94
CA LEU A 18 -3.18 22.25 -4.15
C LEU A 18 -2.14 21.29 -4.75
N GLU A 19 -0.88 21.72 -4.84
CA GLU A 19 0.20 20.87 -5.35
C GLU A 19 0.43 19.66 -4.44
N GLY A 20 0.41 19.85 -3.12
CA GLY A 20 0.47 18.77 -2.15
C GLY A 20 -0.68 17.76 -2.30
N LEU A 21 -1.92 18.25 -2.50
CA LEU A 21 -3.06 17.38 -2.76
C LEU A 21 -2.91 16.61 -4.07
N LYS A 22 -2.43 17.23 -5.16
CA LYS A 22 -2.16 16.53 -6.43
C LYS A 22 -1.19 15.38 -6.26
N ARG A 23 -0.14 15.60 -5.45
CA ARG A 23 0.85 14.56 -5.14
C ARG A 23 0.29 13.43 -4.27
N LEU A 24 -0.77 13.68 -3.51
CA LEU A 24 -1.47 12.67 -2.71
C LEU A 24 -2.64 12.00 -3.45
N GLU A 25 -3.09 12.56 -4.58
CA GLU A 25 -4.27 12.09 -5.31
C GLU A 25 -4.13 10.64 -5.82
N TYR A 26 -2.89 10.17 -6.05
CA TYR A 26 -2.62 8.78 -6.43
C TYR A 26 -3.11 7.76 -5.40
N ARG A 27 -3.23 8.16 -4.13
CA ARG A 27 -3.72 7.30 -3.04
C ARG A 27 -5.20 6.94 -3.14
N GLY A 28 -5.95 7.62 -4.01
CA GLY A 28 -7.39 7.49 -4.16
C GLY A 28 -8.14 8.69 -3.57
N TYR A 29 -9.26 9.05 -4.18
CA TYR A 29 -10.11 10.17 -3.76
C TYR A 29 -11.55 9.95 -4.24
N ASP A 30 -12.50 10.50 -3.51
CA ASP A 30 -13.90 10.72 -3.96
C ASP A 30 -14.30 12.18 -3.90
N SER A 31 -13.57 12.96 -3.12
CA SER A 31 -13.75 14.40 -2.99
C SER A 31 -12.48 15.07 -2.49
N CYS A 32 -12.40 16.37 -2.67
CA CYS A 32 -11.29 17.18 -2.19
C CYS A 32 -11.76 18.57 -1.77
N GLY A 33 -10.93 19.26 -0.98
CA GLY A 33 -11.24 20.64 -0.61
C GLY A 33 -10.11 21.33 0.14
N VAL A 34 -10.26 22.64 0.23
CA VAL A 34 -9.34 23.58 0.88
C VAL A 34 -10.12 24.50 1.79
N ALA A 35 -9.58 24.81 2.95
CA ALA A 35 -10.04 25.90 3.82
C ALA A 35 -8.88 26.83 4.14
N LEU A 36 -9.13 28.13 4.06
CA LEU A 36 -8.15 29.19 4.30
C LEU A 36 -8.70 30.21 5.30
N HIS A 37 -7.80 30.81 6.06
CA HIS A 37 -8.06 32.02 6.82
C HIS A 37 -7.83 33.22 5.90
N VAL A 38 -8.89 33.99 5.62
CA VAL A 38 -8.90 35.15 4.72
C VAL A 38 -9.60 36.31 5.41
N ASP A 39 -8.93 37.44 5.63
CA ASP A 39 -9.49 38.67 6.20
C ASP A 39 -10.36 38.44 7.46
N GLY A 40 -9.87 37.63 8.40
CA GLY A 40 -10.57 37.34 9.66
C GLY A 40 -11.77 36.40 9.52
N LYS A 41 -11.92 35.70 8.39
CA LYS A 41 -12.97 34.71 8.13
C LYS A 41 -12.40 33.40 7.67
N LEU A 42 -13.16 32.33 7.89
CA LEU A 42 -12.88 31.04 7.28
C LEU A 42 -13.56 30.98 5.92
N GLN A 43 -12.80 30.66 4.88
CA GLN A 43 -13.32 30.41 3.55
C GLN A 43 -12.94 29.00 3.09
N ARG A 44 -13.84 28.29 2.40
CA ARG A 44 -13.57 26.95 1.88
C ARG A 44 -14.09 26.80 0.44
N SER A 45 -13.40 25.91 -0.31
CA SER A 45 -13.86 25.37 -1.58
C SER A 45 -13.78 23.86 -1.52
N ARG A 46 -14.81 23.14 -2.01
CA ARG A 46 -14.92 21.67 -2.00
C ARG A 46 -15.41 21.17 -3.34
N SER A 47 -14.90 20.02 -3.78
CA SER A 47 -15.28 19.36 -5.03
C SER A 47 -15.43 17.85 -4.81
N THR A 48 -16.38 17.22 -5.49
CA THR A 48 -16.52 15.76 -5.61
C THR A 48 -15.79 15.22 -6.83
N SER A 49 -14.83 15.97 -7.34
CA SER A 49 -14.03 15.70 -8.52
C SER A 49 -12.53 15.75 -8.19
N ARG A 50 -11.68 15.72 -9.22
CA ARG A 50 -10.21 15.79 -9.09
C ARG A 50 -9.72 17.13 -8.54
N VAL A 51 -8.52 17.13 -7.98
CA VAL A 51 -7.86 18.34 -7.48
C VAL A 51 -7.68 19.39 -8.57
N THR A 52 -7.54 19.00 -9.83
CA THR A 52 -7.50 19.93 -10.98
C THR A 52 -8.77 20.75 -11.15
N GLU A 53 -9.94 20.17 -10.86
CA GLU A 53 -11.23 20.88 -10.91
C GLU A 53 -11.40 21.78 -9.69
N LEU A 54 -10.97 21.33 -8.50
CA LEU A 54 -10.92 22.18 -7.31
C LEU A 54 -10.01 23.39 -7.56
N GLN A 55 -8.86 23.20 -8.22
CA GLN A 55 -7.98 24.31 -8.60
C GLN A 55 -8.67 25.30 -9.52
N ALA A 56 -9.35 24.82 -10.57
CA ALA A 56 -10.09 25.71 -11.48
C ALA A 56 -11.15 26.54 -10.76
N GLN A 57 -11.85 25.97 -9.77
CA GLN A 57 -12.81 26.71 -8.92
C GLN A 57 -12.11 27.77 -8.07
N ILE A 58 -10.97 27.44 -7.48
CA ILE A 58 -10.18 28.36 -6.65
C ILE A 58 -9.60 29.49 -7.50
N ASP A 59 -9.09 29.21 -8.69
CA ASP A 59 -8.58 30.21 -9.62
C ASP A 59 -9.68 31.20 -10.05
N GLN A 60 -10.92 30.73 -10.25
CA GLN A 60 -12.08 31.58 -10.57
C GLN A 60 -12.49 32.47 -9.40
N THR A 61 -12.43 31.99 -8.17
CA THR A 61 -12.82 32.74 -6.97
C THR A 61 -11.72 33.63 -6.42
N GLY A 62 -10.45 33.40 -6.84
CA GLY A 62 -9.28 34.12 -6.33
C GLY A 62 -8.96 33.79 -4.87
N LEU A 63 -9.39 32.61 -4.38
CA LEU A 63 -9.20 32.21 -2.98
C LEU A 63 -7.72 32.06 -2.63
N ALA A 64 -7.21 32.94 -1.77
CA ALA A 64 -5.81 33.00 -1.35
C ALA A 64 -5.70 33.29 0.14
N GLY A 65 -4.70 32.72 0.80
CA GLY A 65 -4.48 32.91 2.24
C GLY A 65 -3.08 32.50 2.69
N PHE A 66 -2.79 32.76 3.97
CA PHE A 66 -1.48 32.53 4.60
C PHE A 66 -1.53 31.39 5.63
N THR A 67 -2.71 30.97 6.02
CA THR A 67 -2.97 29.87 6.95
C THR A 67 -4.13 29.05 6.43
N GLY A 68 -4.00 27.73 6.41
CA GLY A 68 -5.07 26.85 5.95
C GLY A 68 -4.70 25.39 5.88
N ILE A 69 -5.69 24.59 5.54
CA ILE A 69 -5.65 23.15 5.42
C ILE A 69 -6.36 22.67 4.17
N ALA A 70 -5.95 21.55 3.64
CA ALA A 70 -6.50 20.93 2.46
C ALA A 70 -6.56 19.42 2.60
N HIS A 71 -7.47 18.78 1.86
CA HIS A 71 -7.74 17.36 2.01
C HIS A 71 -8.18 16.72 0.70
N THR A 72 -7.72 15.48 0.46
CA THR A 72 -8.35 14.53 -0.47
C THR A 72 -9.01 13.44 0.35
N ARG A 73 -10.31 13.22 0.16
CA ARG A 73 -11.12 12.28 0.93
C ARG A 73 -11.26 10.94 0.21
N TRP A 74 -11.19 9.88 0.98
CA TRP A 74 -11.68 8.55 0.64
C TRP A 74 -12.77 8.20 1.64
N ALA A 75 -14.01 8.00 1.17
CA ALA A 75 -15.17 7.85 2.04
C ALA A 75 -15.07 6.59 2.91
N THR A 76 -15.11 6.77 4.21
CA THR A 76 -15.35 5.74 5.23
C THR A 76 -16.77 5.87 5.79
N HIS A 77 -17.23 7.10 6.02
CA HIS A 77 -18.54 7.44 6.52
C HIS A 77 -19.23 8.47 5.62
N GLY A 78 -20.47 8.19 5.21
CA GLY A 78 -21.27 9.06 4.35
C GLY A 78 -20.90 8.98 2.85
N VAL A 79 -21.90 9.13 2.00
CA VAL A 79 -21.74 9.06 0.54
C VAL A 79 -20.84 10.17 0.00
N PRO A 80 -20.16 9.97 -1.15
CA PRO A 80 -19.44 11.05 -1.83
C PRO A 80 -20.38 12.20 -2.21
N SER A 81 -20.27 13.31 -1.48
CA SER A 81 -21.06 14.52 -1.70
C SER A 81 -20.27 15.74 -1.23
N SER A 82 -20.62 16.94 -1.70
CA SER A 82 -19.98 18.18 -1.24
C SER A 82 -20.20 18.43 0.26
N ALA A 83 -21.31 17.97 0.85
CA ALA A 83 -21.55 18.09 2.28
C ALA A 83 -20.57 17.24 3.10
N ASN A 84 -20.24 16.04 2.61
CA ASN A 84 -19.33 15.10 3.26
C ASN A 84 -17.86 15.33 2.89
N ALA A 85 -17.55 16.22 1.94
CA ALA A 85 -16.17 16.57 1.59
C ALA A 85 -15.52 17.45 2.68
N HIS A 86 -14.26 17.16 2.99
CA HIS A 86 -13.45 17.98 3.89
C HIS A 86 -12.95 19.26 3.18
N PRO A 87 -12.58 20.29 3.92
CA PRO A 87 -12.64 20.51 5.38
C PRO A 87 -14.07 20.71 5.92
N HIS A 88 -14.30 20.27 7.17
CA HIS A 88 -15.52 20.55 7.93
C HIS A 88 -15.35 21.81 8.78
N PHE A 89 -16.44 22.55 8.93
CA PHE A 89 -16.50 23.77 9.75
C PHE A 89 -17.39 23.54 10.96
N SER A 90 -17.05 24.20 12.08
CA SER A 90 -17.95 24.39 13.21
C SER A 90 -18.16 25.88 13.47
N ARG A 91 -19.44 26.34 13.41
CA ARG A 91 -19.87 27.71 13.72
C ARG A 91 -18.99 28.80 13.08
N GLU A 92 -18.47 28.56 11.87
CA GLU A 92 -17.56 29.49 11.17
C GLU A 92 -16.32 29.90 12.00
N ARG A 93 -15.98 29.15 13.04
CA ARG A 93 -14.84 29.41 13.91
C ARG A 93 -13.74 28.37 13.78
N ILE A 94 -14.08 27.09 13.67
CA ILE A 94 -13.14 25.98 13.54
C ILE A 94 -13.21 25.41 12.13
N ALA A 95 -12.05 25.15 11.53
CA ALA A 95 -11.91 24.38 10.30
C ALA A 95 -11.02 23.16 10.55
N LEU A 96 -11.45 21.97 10.12
CA LEU A 96 -10.79 20.71 10.42
C LEU A 96 -10.80 19.75 9.24
N VAL A 97 -9.68 19.01 9.08
CA VAL A 97 -9.56 17.83 8.22
C VAL A 97 -9.10 16.64 9.05
N HIS A 98 -9.47 15.43 8.62
CA HIS A 98 -9.24 14.20 9.37
C HIS A 98 -8.98 13.03 8.42
N ASN A 99 -7.96 12.24 8.74
CA ASN A 99 -7.71 10.90 8.23
C ASN A 99 -7.90 9.91 9.37
N GLY A 100 -8.77 8.95 9.21
CA GLY A 100 -9.01 7.94 10.24
C GLY A 100 -10.49 7.60 10.39
N ILE A 101 -10.81 6.93 11.49
CA ILE A 101 -12.17 6.59 11.91
C ILE A 101 -12.31 6.84 13.42
N ILE A 102 -13.33 7.57 13.80
CA ILE A 102 -13.69 7.79 15.20
C ILE A 102 -14.83 6.84 15.58
N GLU A 103 -14.49 5.81 16.34
CA GLU A 103 -15.40 4.73 16.71
C GLU A 103 -16.56 5.19 17.61
N ASN A 104 -16.31 6.13 18.54
CA ASN A 104 -17.33 6.68 19.43
C ASN A 104 -18.04 7.93 18.87
N HIS A 105 -18.03 8.11 17.54
CA HIS A 105 -18.60 9.33 16.90
C HIS A 105 -20.11 9.48 17.12
N GLU A 106 -20.88 8.39 17.21
CA GLU A 106 -22.33 8.47 17.42
C GLU A 106 -22.67 8.98 18.83
N GLU A 107 -21.93 8.53 19.84
CA GLU A 107 -22.08 9.00 21.22
C GLU A 107 -21.78 10.49 21.35
N LEU A 108 -20.65 10.93 20.79
CA LEU A 108 -20.25 12.33 20.75
C LEU A 108 -21.24 13.18 19.93
N ARG A 109 -21.77 12.67 18.84
CA ARG A 109 -22.80 13.35 18.03
C ARG A 109 -24.07 13.58 18.83
N ALA A 110 -24.54 12.60 19.59
CA ALA A 110 -25.72 12.73 20.44
C ALA A 110 -25.52 13.82 21.52
N GLU A 111 -24.37 13.83 22.18
CA GLU A 111 -23.99 14.84 23.19
C GLU A 111 -23.97 16.26 22.57
N LEU A 112 -23.28 16.43 21.45
CA LEU A 112 -23.14 17.72 20.78
C LEU A 112 -24.46 18.22 20.21
N THR A 113 -25.32 17.33 19.73
CA THR A 113 -26.69 17.68 19.31
C THR A 113 -27.50 18.22 20.51
N ALA A 114 -27.41 17.58 21.67
CA ALA A 114 -28.04 18.07 22.89
C ALA A 114 -27.46 19.43 23.36
N ALA A 115 -26.20 19.72 23.04
CA ALA A 115 -25.56 21.03 23.25
C ALA A 115 -25.87 22.07 22.16
N GLY A 116 -26.78 21.74 21.24
CA GLY A 116 -27.27 22.68 20.21
C GLY A 116 -26.40 22.80 18.96
N TYR A 117 -25.56 21.80 18.68
CA TYR A 117 -24.84 21.72 17.40
C TYR A 117 -25.70 21.07 16.32
N VAL A 118 -25.64 21.63 15.11
CA VAL A 118 -26.36 21.13 13.94
C VAL A 118 -25.35 20.49 13.00
N PHE A 119 -25.58 19.24 12.64
CA PHE A 119 -24.73 18.48 11.76
C PHE A 119 -25.22 18.59 10.30
N GLU A 120 -24.33 19.00 9.41
CA GLU A 120 -24.60 19.13 7.96
C GLU A 120 -24.13 17.89 7.18
N SER A 121 -23.22 17.10 7.76
CA SER A 121 -22.63 15.92 7.12
C SER A 121 -22.94 14.61 7.87
N GLN A 122 -22.67 13.52 7.18
CA GLN A 122 -22.75 12.16 7.72
C GLN A 122 -21.40 11.66 8.26
N THR A 123 -20.37 12.53 8.27
CA THR A 123 -19.01 12.12 8.63
C THR A 123 -18.79 12.12 10.15
N ASP A 124 -17.91 11.26 10.60
CA ASP A 124 -17.35 11.28 11.94
C ASP A 124 -16.45 12.52 12.17
N THR A 125 -15.88 13.05 11.12
CA THR A 125 -15.01 14.24 11.13
C THR A 125 -15.72 15.51 11.62
N GLU A 126 -16.97 15.74 11.23
CA GLU A 126 -17.74 16.90 11.69
C GLU A 126 -17.96 16.88 13.20
N VAL A 127 -18.03 15.67 13.77
CA VAL A 127 -18.12 15.49 15.24
C VAL A 127 -16.87 16.04 15.91
N ILE A 128 -15.68 15.80 15.38
CA ILE A 128 -14.42 16.34 15.93
C ILE A 128 -14.42 17.88 15.84
N ALA A 129 -14.86 18.45 14.72
CA ALA A 129 -14.90 19.89 14.53
C ALA A 129 -15.82 20.56 15.58
N HIS A 130 -16.99 19.98 15.81
CA HIS A 130 -17.93 20.46 16.80
C HIS A 130 -17.44 20.25 18.24
N LEU A 131 -16.76 19.13 18.52
CA LEU A 131 -16.17 18.87 19.84
C LEU A 131 -15.10 19.91 20.18
N ILE A 132 -14.21 20.22 19.23
CA ILE A 132 -13.17 21.24 19.42
C ILE A 132 -13.82 22.61 19.64
N ASP A 133 -14.83 22.98 18.85
CA ASP A 133 -15.54 24.24 19.03
C ASP A 133 -16.26 24.34 20.36
N HIS A 134 -16.83 23.23 20.84
CA HIS A 134 -17.51 23.14 22.14
C HIS A 134 -16.55 23.32 23.32
N LEU A 135 -15.35 22.78 23.22
CA LEU A 135 -14.32 22.85 24.27
C LEU A 135 -13.48 24.14 24.19
N TYR A 136 -13.58 24.93 23.12
CA TYR A 136 -12.71 26.07 22.88
C TYR A 136 -12.92 27.20 23.90
N GLN A 137 -11.84 27.59 24.58
CA GLN A 137 -11.80 28.64 25.60
C GLN A 137 -10.73 29.72 25.31
N GLY A 138 -10.30 29.88 24.05
CA GLY A 138 -9.36 30.92 23.64
C GLY A 138 -7.94 30.43 23.36
N ASP A 139 -7.65 29.12 23.49
CA ASP A 139 -6.40 28.49 23.05
C ASP A 139 -6.70 27.19 22.30
N LEU A 140 -6.39 27.17 20.99
CA LEU A 140 -6.67 26.02 20.14
C LEU A 140 -5.79 24.81 20.48
N PHE A 141 -4.53 25.04 20.88
CA PHE A 141 -3.61 23.96 21.19
C PHE A 141 -4.03 23.20 22.45
N GLU A 142 -4.39 23.91 23.52
CA GLU A 142 -4.94 23.30 24.74
C GLU A 142 -6.26 22.60 24.46
N THR A 143 -7.12 23.21 23.64
CA THR A 143 -8.41 22.63 23.25
C THR A 143 -8.25 21.32 22.52
N VAL A 144 -7.34 21.24 21.55
CA VAL A 144 -7.08 19.97 20.80
C VAL A 144 -6.56 18.90 21.74
N GLN A 145 -5.65 19.21 22.67
CA GLN A 145 -5.18 18.24 23.67
C GLN A 145 -6.31 17.69 24.55
N GLN A 146 -7.33 18.51 24.86
CA GLN A 146 -8.52 18.05 25.59
C GLN A 146 -9.43 17.20 24.70
N ALA A 147 -9.65 17.62 23.46
CA ALA A 147 -10.54 16.94 22.53
C ALA A 147 -10.05 15.53 22.18
N VAL A 148 -8.74 15.37 21.89
CA VAL A 148 -8.18 14.06 21.47
C VAL A 148 -8.28 13.01 22.58
N LYS A 149 -8.32 13.39 23.86
CA LYS A 149 -8.52 12.46 24.98
C LYS A 149 -9.93 11.87 25.03
N ARG A 150 -10.87 12.47 24.32
CA ARG A 150 -12.28 12.02 24.22
C ARG A 150 -12.56 11.18 22.99
N LEU A 151 -11.61 11.12 22.05
CA LEU A 151 -11.75 10.34 20.82
C LEU A 151 -11.31 8.91 21.05
N THR A 152 -12.08 7.96 20.54
CA THR A 152 -11.70 6.53 20.44
C THR A 152 -11.56 6.17 18.98
N GLY A 153 -10.47 5.47 18.62
CA GLY A 153 -10.16 5.08 17.23
C GLY A 153 -8.88 5.71 16.72
N ALA A 154 -8.64 5.57 15.41
CA ALA A 154 -7.44 6.09 14.75
C ALA A 154 -7.73 7.42 14.09
N PHE A 155 -6.81 8.40 14.26
CA PHE A 155 -6.95 9.72 13.64
C PHE A 155 -5.60 10.38 13.35
N ALA A 156 -5.58 11.18 12.28
CA ALA A 156 -4.67 12.29 12.06
C ALA A 156 -5.51 13.51 11.70
N ILE A 157 -5.40 14.57 12.46
CA ILE A 157 -6.16 15.81 12.26
C ILE A 157 -5.25 16.99 12.02
N ALA A 158 -5.72 17.94 11.20
CA ALA A 158 -5.19 19.29 11.14
C ALA A 158 -6.35 20.27 11.29
N VAL A 159 -6.19 21.25 12.16
CA VAL A 159 -7.24 22.18 12.56
C VAL A 159 -6.68 23.60 12.70
N PHE A 160 -7.46 24.60 12.30
CA PHE A 160 -7.17 26.00 12.59
C PHE A 160 -8.44 26.75 13.01
N CYS A 161 -8.23 27.85 13.72
CA CYS A 161 -9.30 28.67 14.28
C CYS A 161 -9.32 30.06 13.62
N ARG A 162 -10.52 30.60 13.37
CA ARG A 162 -10.72 31.96 12.87
C ARG A 162 -10.08 33.00 13.80
N ASP A 163 -10.20 32.77 15.12
CA ASP A 163 -9.82 33.74 16.15
C ASP A 163 -8.32 33.69 16.47
N GLU A 164 -7.60 32.70 15.91
CA GLU A 164 -6.14 32.51 16.06
C GLU A 164 -5.47 32.42 14.67
N PRO A 165 -5.34 33.53 13.94
CA PRO A 165 -4.66 33.54 12.65
C PRO A 165 -3.19 33.12 12.81
N HIS A 166 -2.57 32.55 11.78
CA HIS A 166 -1.17 32.08 11.78
C HIS A 166 -0.88 30.89 12.71
N ARG A 167 -1.88 30.05 12.98
CA ARG A 167 -1.76 28.85 13.78
C ARG A 167 -2.50 27.69 13.13
N VAL A 168 -1.84 26.53 13.03
CA VAL A 168 -2.45 25.25 12.70
C VAL A 168 -2.04 24.25 13.77
N VAL A 169 -3.01 23.54 14.31
CA VAL A 169 -2.75 22.49 15.31
C VAL A 169 -3.00 21.14 14.66
N GLY A 170 -2.08 20.20 14.87
CA GLY A 170 -2.21 18.82 14.40
C GLY A 170 -2.19 17.84 15.57
N ALA A 171 -2.82 16.69 15.40
CA ALA A 171 -2.71 15.58 16.34
C ALA A 171 -2.81 14.25 15.61
N ARG A 172 -2.14 13.22 16.13
CA ARG A 172 -2.22 11.88 15.54
C ARG A 172 -2.32 10.76 16.57
N LEU A 173 -3.07 9.74 16.20
CA LEU A 173 -3.09 8.42 16.83
C LEU A 173 -3.45 7.39 15.75
N GLY A 174 -2.60 6.40 15.50
CA GLY A 174 -2.83 5.37 14.47
C GLY A 174 -2.55 5.82 13.03
N SER A 175 -3.12 6.96 12.58
CA SER A 175 -2.91 7.49 11.23
C SER A 175 -1.65 8.35 11.12
N PRO A 176 -0.90 8.33 9.98
CA PRO A 176 0.34 9.08 9.85
C PRO A 176 0.11 10.60 9.73
N LEU A 177 0.99 11.36 10.39
CA LEU A 177 1.07 12.82 10.30
C LEU A 177 2.51 13.28 10.51
N ILE A 178 2.96 14.23 9.71
CA ILE A 178 4.31 14.79 9.73
C ILE A 178 4.27 16.30 9.75
N VAL A 179 5.36 16.91 10.20
CA VAL A 179 5.60 18.35 10.11
C VAL A 179 6.72 18.61 9.13
N GLY A 180 6.52 19.56 8.21
CA GLY A 180 7.57 20.13 7.38
C GLY A 180 8.06 21.45 7.98
N VAL A 181 9.36 21.56 8.21
CA VAL A 181 9.96 22.77 8.77
C VAL A 181 10.52 23.63 7.64
N GLY A 182 10.09 24.89 7.57
CA GLY A 182 10.57 25.87 6.61
C GLY A 182 11.21 27.09 7.28
N LYS A 183 11.62 28.06 6.48
CA LYS A 183 12.17 29.34 6.96
C LYS A 183 11.06 30.38 7.07
N GLY A 184 10.54 30.61 8.28
CA GLY A 184 9.41 31.52 8.50
C GLY A 184 8.07 30.96 8.02
N GLU A 185 7.97 29.67 7.85
CA GLU A 185 6.80 28.93 7.45
C GLU A 185 6.90 27.48 7.95
N ASN A 186 5.77 26.88 8.29
CA ASN A 186 5.71 25.48 8.71
C ASN A 186 4.51 24.79 8.05
N PHE A 187 4.64 23.50 7.86
CA PHE A 187 3.70 22.66 7.12
C PHE A 187 3.31 21.44 7.93
N ILE A 188 2.13 20.93 7.66
CA ILE A 188 1.67 19.65 8.17
C ILE A 188 1.14 18.82 7.00
N ALA A 189 1.46 17.53 6.98
CA ALA A 189 0.98 16.65 5.93
C ALA A 189 0.84 15.21 6.43
N SER A 190 0.03 14.42 5.73
CA SER A 190 -0.06 12.98 5.99
C SER A 190 1.08 12.17 5.38
N ASP A 191 1.90 12.79 4.50
CA ASP A 191 3.03 12.15 3.81
C ASP A 191 4.05 13.20 3.35
N ALA A 192 5.35 12.85 3.42
CA ALA A 192 6.44 13.72 2.99
C ALA A 192 6.38 14.06 1.48
N MET A 193 5.81 13.20 0.64
CA MET A 193 5.62 13.47 -0.78
C MET A 193 4.77 14.73 -1.04
N ALA A 194 3.80 15.03 -0.18
CA ALA A 194 2.99 16.24 -0.31
C ALA A 194 3.83 17.52 -0.23
N LEU A 195 4.93 17.48 0.51
CA LEU A 195 5.82 18.62 0.76
C LEU A 195 7.07 18.64 -0.15
N SER A 196 7.18 17.69 -1.09
CA SER A 196 8.26 17.66 -2.07
C SER A 196 8.39 18.99 -2.83
N GLY A 197 9.58 19.53 -2.93
CA GLY A 197 9.82 20.85 -3.55
C GLY A 197 9.38 22.05 -2.68
N THR A 198 8.82 21.81 -1.49
CA THR A 198 8.46 22.85 -0.51
C THR A 198 9.46 22.86 0.63
N THR A 199 9.68 21.73 1.27
CA THR A 199 10.73 21.51 2.27
C THR A 199 11.18 20.05 2.27
N ASP A 200 12.45 19.83 2.59
CA ASP A 200 13.04 18.50 2.82
C ASP A 200 13.28 18.21 4.32
N GLN A 201 12.99 19.18 5.20
CA GLN A 201 13.16 19.06 6.64
C GLN A 201 11.87 18.55 7.29
N ILE A 202 11.83 17.28 7.64
CA ILE A 202 10.62 16.58 8.09
C ILE A 202 10.77 16.11 9.54
N ILE A 203 9.75 16.38 10.35
CA ILE A 203 9.55 15.78 11.66
C ILE A 203 8.44 14.74 11.55
N TYR A 204 8.72 13.50 11.93
CA TYR A 204 7.70 12.45 12.06
C TYR A 204 7.10 12.51 13.47
N LEU A 205 5.80 12.76 13.55
CA LEU A 205 5.09 12.73 14.83
C LEU A 205 4.95 11.28 15.32
N GLU A 206 5.01 11.08 16.62
CA GLU A 206 4.80 9.80 17.28
C GLU A 206 3.33 9.63 17.72
N GLU A 207 2.98 8.44 18.19
CA GLU A 207 1.62 8.12 18.63
C GLU A 207 1.20 9.00 19.83
N GLY A 208 0.08 9.70 19.66
CA GLY A 208 -0.46 10.59 20.68
C GLY A 208 0.15 12.00 20.70
N ASP A 209 1.07 12.31 19.76
CA ASP A 209 1.62 13.66 19.64
C ASP A 209 0.54 14.66 19.22
N VAL A 210 0.56 15.83 19.85
CA VAL A 210 -0.17 17.03 19.46
C VAL A 210 0.84 18.12 19.14
N VAL A 211 0.71 18.73 17.96
CA VAL A 211 1.66 19.75 17.46
C VAL A 211 0.97 21.09 17.24
N ASP A 212 1.61 22.16 17.70
CA ASP A 212 1.25 23.55 17.44
C ASP A 212 2.22 24.15 16.42
N LEU A 213 1.71 24.47 15.23
CA LEU A 213 2.47 25.07 14.14
C LEU A 213 2.19 26.57 14.04
N GLN A 214 3.23 27.35 14.14
CA GLN A 214 3.22 28.80 13.91
C GLN A 214 4.31 29.18 12.91
N LEU A 215 4.38 30.44 12.48
CA LEU A 215 5.31 30.92 11.44
C LEU A 215 6.78 30.55 11.68
N GLN A 216 7.24 30.68 12.91
CA GLN A 216 8.67 30.50 13.25
C GLN A 216 8.92 29.36 14.22
N LYS A 217 7.88 28.76 14.77
CA LYS A 217 8.00 27.79 15.85
C LYS A 217 7.04 26.64 15.67
N CYS A 218 7.47 25.49 16.15
CA CYS A 218 6.69 24.28 16.24
C CYS A 218 6.87 23.71 17.66
N TRP A 219 5.78 23.47 18.36
CA TRP A 219 5.79 22.80 19.67
C TRP A 219 5.06 21.48 19.57
N ILE A 220 5.63 20.49 20.21
CA ILE A 220 5.04 19.15 20.25
C ILE A 220 4.90 18.75 21.71
N VAL A 221 3.75 18.20 22.05
CA VAL A 221 3.52 17.49 23.31
C VAL A 221 3.16 16.04 23.02
N ASP A 222 3.61 15.15 23.89
CA ASP A 222 3.28 13.72 23.80
C ASP A 222 1.88 13.40 24.36
N SER A 223 1.51 12.12 24.37
CA SER A 223 0.23 11.64 24.90
C SER A 223 -0.01 11.98 26.39
N GLN A 224 1.05 12.31 27.14
CA GLN A 224 0.97 12.73 28.56
C GLN A 224 0.87 14.25 28.70
N GLY A 225 0.94 15.00 27.60
CA GLY A 225 0.98 16.47 27.61
C GLY A 225 2.36 17.04 27.94
N THR A 226 3.41 16.23 27.91
CA THR A 226 4.78 16.67 28.14
C THR A 226 5.38 17.23 26.86
N SER A 227 6.03 18.41 26.95
CA SER A 227 6.73 18.99 25.81
C SER A 227 7.91 18.10 25.39
N VAL A 228 7.93 17.72 24.11
CA VAL A 228 8.95 16.84 23.53
C VAL A 228 9.58 17.48 22.30
N GLN A 229 10.82 17.08 22.04
CA GLN A 229 11.49 17.41 20.78
C GLN A 229 11.59 16.14 19.94
N ARG A 230 11.15 16.23 18.66
CA ARG A 230 11.29 15.16 17.68
C ARG A 230 12.41 15.49 16.71
N GLU A 231 13.10 14.47 16.22
CA GLU A 231 14.22 14.61 15.30
C GLU A 231 13.76 15.21 13.95
N ILE A 232 14.48 16.20 13.45
CA ILE A 232 14.32 16.72 12.08
C ILE A 232 15.17 15.84 11.16
N ARG A 233 14.52 15.19 10.20
CA ARG A 233 15.18 14.36 9.19
C ARG A 233 15.14 15.03 7.82
N THR A 234 16.26 15.00 7.10
CA THR A 234 16.29 15.44 5.71
C THR A 234 15.77 14.31 4.83
N VAL A 235 14.68 14.55 4.14
CA VAL A 235 14.02 13.59 3.26
C VAL A 235 14.01 14.11 1.83
N HIS A 236 14.85 13.53 0.99
CA HIS A 236 14.85 13.85 -0.43
C HIS A 236 13.73 13.08 -1.14
N ALA A 237 12.56 13.69 -1.26
CA ALA A 237 11.47 13.12 -2.05
C ALA A 237 11.80 13.28 -3.54
N HIS A 238 12.09 12.18 -4.23
CA HIS A 238 12.39 12.19 -5.66
C HIS A 238 11.12 12.47 -6.46
N SER A 239 11.00 13.66 -7.02
CA SER A 239 9.89 14.06 -7.90
C SER A 239 9.95 13.40 -9.30
N GLY A 240 11.07 12.83 -9.70
CA GLY A 240 11.29 12.27 -11.05
C GLY A 240 10.63 10.91 -11.33
N GLY A 241 10.12 10.21 -10.32
CA GLY A 241 9.50 8.89 -10.49
C GLY A 241 8.05 8.90 -10.98
N ALA A 242 7.38 10.04 -10.91
CA ALA A 242 5.96 10.17 -11.24
C ALA A 242 5.67 10.52 -12.71
N GLU A 243 6.69 10.65 -13.57
CA GLU A 243 6.49 10.92 -14.99
C GLU A 243 6.06 9.64 -15.73
N LEU A 244 5.00 9.74 -16.54
CA LEU A 244 4.45 8.61 -17.30
C LEU A 244 5.40 8.13 -18.41
N GLY A 245 6.19 9.05 -18.97
CA GLY A 245 7.11 8.75 -20.07
C GLY A 245 6.35 8.32 -21.35
N PRO A 246 6.86 7.33 -22.10
CA PRO A 246 6.24 6.89 -23.35
C PRO A 246 5.02 5.97 -23.15
N TYR A 247 4.67 5.64 -21.93
CA TYR A 247 3.61 4.69 -21.61
C TYR A 247 2.23 5.38 -21.56
N ARG A 248 1.18 4.61 -21.81
CA ARG A 248 -0.20 5.11 -21.76
C ARG A 248 -0.74 5.23 -20.35
N HIS A 249 -0.26 4.36 -19.44
CA HIS A 249 -0.73 4.22 -18.05
C HIS A 249 0.46 3.93 -17.13
N TYR A 250 0.32 4.30 -15.86
CA TYR A 250 1.33 3.99 -14.85
C TYR A 250 1.50 2.49 -14.65
N MET A 251 0.41 1.72 -14.60
CA MET A 251 0.51 0.27 -14.48
C MET A 251 1.29 -0.35 -15.65
N GLN A 252 1.10 0.12 -16.89
CA GLN A 252 1.90 -0.33 -18.01
C GLN A 252 3.39 -0.04 -17.80
N LYS A 253 3.71 1.20 -17.47
CA LYS A 253 5.08 1.61 -17.14
C LYS A 253 5.70 0.69 -16.09
N GLU A 254 4.99 0.46 -14.99
CA GLU A 254 5.45 -0.32 -13.84
C GLU A 254 5.63 -1.81 -14.19
N ILE A 255 4.81 -2.39 -15.06
CA ILE A 255 5.02 -3.73 -15.60
C ILE A 255 6.32 -3.80 -16.42
N PHE A 256 6.58 -2.81 -17.28
CA PHE A 256 7.77 -2.77 -18.13
C PHE A 256 9.04 -2.31 -17.39
N GLU A 257 8.91 -1.68 -16.24
CA GLU A 257 10.04 -1.33 -15.36
C GLU A 257 10.56 -2.49 -14.52
N GLN A 258 9.87 -3.63 -14.45
CA GLN A 258 10.25 -4.75 -13.60
C GLN A 258 11.69 -5.25 -13.82
N PRO A 259 12.25 -5.35 -15.03
CA PRO A 259 13.66 -5.71 -15.20
C PRO A 259 14.59 -4.78 -14.46
N ARG A 260 14.38 -3.46 -14.57
CA ARG A 260 15.16 -2.45 -13.87
C ARG A 260 14.93 -2.50 -12.36
N ALA A 261 13.66 -2.58 -11.92
CA ALA A 261 13.32 -2.63 -10.50
C ALA A 261 13.95 -3.83 -9.79
N ILE A 262 14.01 -4.99 -10.43
CA ILE A 262 14.72 -6.16 -9.91
C ILE A 262 16.22 -5.92 -9.86
N ALA A 263 16.82 -5.31 -10.88
CA ALA A 263 18.24 -4.98 -10.88
C ALA A 263 18.58 -4.01 -9.73
N ASP A 264 17.77 -2.96 -9.53
CA ASP A 264 17.94 -1.98 -8.47
C ASP A 264 17.76 -2.64 -7.06
N THR A 265 16.79 -3.56 -6.92
CA THR A 265 16.58 -4.34 -5.69
C THR A 265 17.79 -5.18 -5.31
N LEU A 266 18.51 -5.71 -6.31
CA LEU A 266 19.65 -6.63 -6.14
C LEU A 266 21.02 -5.94 -6.32
N GLU A 267 21.07 -4.62 -6.49
CA GLU A 267 22.29 -3.87 -6.83
C GLU A 267 23.47 -4.17 -5.88
N ASN A 268 23.21 -4.22 -4.58
CA ASN A 268 24.23 -4.43 -3.57
C ASN A 268 24.46 -5.91 -3.21
N VAL A 269 23.81 -6.85 -3.90
CA VAL A 269 23.92 -8.28 -3.61
C VAL A 269 25.10 -8.87 -4.37
N THR A 270 26.28 -8.88 -3.75
CA THR A 270 27.48 -9.52 -4.29
C THR A 270 27.65 -10.95 -3.80
N ASN A 271 27.25 -11.21 -2.58
CA ASN A 271 27.21 -12.49 -1.87
C ASN A 271 26.01 -12.50 -0.91
N ILE A 272 25.63 -13.66 -0.45
CA ILE A 272 24.55 -13.81 0.52
C ILE A 272 25.11 -13.56 1.92
N MET A 273 24.60 -12.54 2.60
CA MET A 273 24.98 -12.23 3.97
C MET A 273 23.80 -11.63 4.74
N PRO A 274 23.65 -11.95 6.03
CA PRO A 274 22.56 -11.45 6.85
C PRO A 274 22.52 -9.91 6.95
N GLU A 275 23.68 -9.26 6.92
CA GLU A 275 23.86 -7.82 7.04
C GLU A 275 23.13 -7.02 5.93
N LEU A 276 22.74 -7.67 4.83
CA LEU A 276 21.85 -7.09 3.82
C LEU A 276 20.51 -6.64 4.41
N PHE A 277 20.09 -7.22 5.54
CA PHE A 277 18.87 -6.91 6.25
C PHE A 277 19.08 -5.98 7.46
N GLY A 278 20.33 -5.60 7.76
CA GLY A 278 20.73 -4.71 8.85
C GLY A 278 21.80 -5.32 9.76
N ASP A 279 22.49 -4.48 10.51
CA ASP A 279 23.68 -4.87 11.30
C ASP A 279 23.40 -5.96 12.37
N LYS A 280 22.17 -6.04 12.88
CA LYS A 280 21.78 -7.04 13.89
C LYS A 280 21.35 -8.37 13.30
N ALA A 281 21.21 -8.48 11.98
CA ALA A 281 20.59 -9.62 11.32
C ALA A 281 21.31 -10.94 11.59
N TYR A 282 22.65 -10.96 11.64
CA TYR A 282 23.42 -12.17 11.96
C TYR A 282 22.98 -12.81 13.27
N GLY A 283 22.93 -12.02 14.35
CA GLY A 283 22.54 -12.51 15.68
C GLY A 283 21.10 -13.01 15.72
N ILE A 284 20.19 -12.24 15.15
CA ILE A 284 18.75 -12.56 15.08
C ILE A 284 18.53 -13.84 14.27
N PHE A 285 19.07 -13.94 13.05
CA PHE A 285 18.88 -15.10 12.17
C PHE A 285 19.48 -16.39 12.75
N LYS A 286 20.53 -16.26 13.55
CA LYS A 286 21.12 -17.40 14.27
C LYS A 286 20.20 -17.92 15.37
N ASP A 287 19.51 -17.04 16.11
CA ASP A 287 18.71 -17.40 17.28
C ASP A 287 17.31 -17.91 16.95
N ILE A 288 16.68 -17.42 15.88
CA ILE A 288 15.31 -17.79 15.52
C ILE A 288 15.19 -19.25 15.08
N ASP A 289 14.02 -19.84 15.32
CA ASP A 289 13.64 -21.20 14.89
C ASP A 289 12.40 -21.24 13.99
N SER A 290 11.70 -20.12 13.85
CA SER A 290 10.51 -19.97 13.01
C SER A 290 10.41 -18.58 12.41
N VAL A 291 9.56 -18.42 11.41
CA VAL A 291 9.22 -17.14 10.78
C VAL A 291 7.70 -16.95 10.80
N LEU A 292 7.24 -15.78 11.21
CA LEU A 292 5.86 -15.34 11.11
C LEU A 292 5.80 -14.19 10.11
N ILE A 293 5.11 -14.37 8.99
CA ILE A 293 4.92 -13.35 7.96
C ILE A 293 3.54 -12.71 8.13
N LEU A 294 3.51 -11.39 8.24
CA LEU A 294 2.29 -10.59 8.40
C LEU A 294 2.16 -9.62 7.23
N ALA A 295 1.10 -9.76 6.44
CA ALA A 295 0.87 -8.91 5.28
C ALA A 295 -0.61 -8.91 4.84
N CYS A 296 -0.95 -8.01 3.90
CA CYS A 296 -2.26 -7.92 3.27
C CYS A 296 -2.14 -8.01 1.74
N GLY A 297 -3.19 -8.53 1.07
CA GLY A 297 -3.33 -8.50 -0.39
C GLY A 297 -2.15 -9.11 -1.15
N THR A 298 -1.66 -8.41 -2.14
CA THR A 298 -0.49 -8.80 -2.97
C THR A 298 0.73 -9.17 -2.12
N SER A 299 1.03 -8.41 -1.07
CA SER A 299 2.15 -8.71 -0.17
C SER A 299 1.94 -9.99 0.65
N TYR A 300 0.70 -10.33 0.99
CA TYR A 300 0.37 -11.61 1.62
C TYR A 300 0.68 -12.79 0.66
N TYR A 301 0.38 -12.65 -0.64
CA TYR A 301 0.72 -13.68 -1.63
C TYR A 301 2.24 -13.81 -1.85
N ALA A 302 2.99 -12.71 -1.75
CA ALA A 302 4.44 -12.78 -1.71
C ALA A 302 4.94 -13.59 -0.50
N GLY A 303 4.35 -13.38 0.66
CA GLY A 303 4.62 -14.15 1.88
C GLY A 303 4.31 -15.65 1.73
N LEU A 304 3.17 -15.99 1.10
CA LEU A 304 2.83 -17.40 0.81
C LEU A 304 3.86 -18.06 -0.12
N THR A 305 4.40 -17.33 -1.09
CA THR A 305 5.48 -17.82 -1.96
C THR A 305 6.77 -18.04 -1.16
N ALA A 306 7.13 -17.08 -0.31
CA ALA A 306 8.31 -17.13 0.53
C ALA A 306 8.30 -18.32 1.51
N LYS A 307 7.13 -18.72 2.00
CA LYS A 307 6.98 -19.92 2.83
C LYS A 307 7.59 -21.15 2.17
N TYR A 308 7.28 -21.38 0.90
CA TYR A 308 7.85 -22.51 0.17
C TYR A 308 9.38 -22.43 0.09
N TRP A 309 9.93 -21.26 -0.17
CA TRP A 309 11.37 -21.05 -0.25
C TRP A 309 12.06 -21.26 1.09
N ILE A 310 11.59 -20.59 2.14
CA ILE A 310 12.21 -20.67 3.47
C ILE A 310 12.15 -22.11 4.01
N GLU A 311 10.99 -22.78 3.91
CA GLU A 311 10.85 -24.15 4.36
C GLU A 311 11.69 -25.15 3.55
N SER A 312 11.77 -24.96 2.22
CA SER A 312 12.53 -25.88 1.36
C SER A 312 14.04 -25.68 1.43
N ILE A 313 14.52 -24.44 1.55
CA ILE A 313 15.96 -24.11 1.50
C ILE A 313 16.53 -24.01 2.92
N ALA A 314 15.95 -23.18 3.79
CA ALA A 314 16.47 -22.94 5.14
C ALA A 314 16.00 -23.96 6.18
N LYS A 315 14.96 -24.76 5.88
CA LYS A 315 14.36 -25.76 6.80
C LYS A 315 13.85 -25.10 8.11
N ILE A 316 13.28 -23.92 8.00
CA ILE A 316 12.68 -23.18 9.11
C ILE A 316 11.17 -23.15 8.89
N THR A 317 10.37 -23.41 9.92
CA THR A 317 8.91 -23.38 9.87
C THR A 317 8.41 -21.95 9.61
N VAL A 318 7.47 -21.79 8.69
CA VAL A 318 6.89 -20.49 8.33
C VAL A 318 5.38 -20.49 8.50
N ASN A 319 4.88 -19.51 9.24
CA ASN A 319 3.46 -19.17 9.27
C ASN A 319 3.26 -17.85 8.50
N VAL A 320 2.21 -17.80 7.68
CA VAL A 320 1.84 -16.61 6.91
C VAL A 320 0.41 -16.26 7.28
N GLU A 321 0.21 -15.07 7.78
CA GLU A 321 -1.07 -14.62 8.30
C GLU A 321 -1.53 -13.33 7.61
N ILE A 322 -2.84 -13.23 7.38
CA ILE A 322 -3.46 -11.99 6.93
C ILE A 322 -3.45 -11.01 8.10
N ALA A 323 -2.83 -9.86 7.91
CA ALA A 323 -2.57 -8.93 9.01
C ALA A 323 -3.86 -8.36 9.65
N SER A 324 -4.92 -8.12 8.86
CA SER A 324 -6.22 -7.68 9.37
C SER A 324 -6.89 -8.67 10.32
N GLU A 325 -6.63 -9.98 10.13
CA GLU A 325 -7.16 -11.04 11.00
C GLU A 325 -6.23 -11.28 12.21
N TYR A 326 -4.91 -11.27 11.97
CA TYR A 326 -3.93 -11.54 13.02
C TYR A 326 -3.97 -10.50 14.14
N ARG A 327 -4.20 -9.24 13.83
CA ARG A 327 -4.20 -8.13 14.81
C ARG A 327 -5.22 -8.27 15.93
N TYR A 328 -6.28 -9.06 15.71
CA TYR A 328 -7.38 -9.24 16.67
C TYR A 328 -7.45 -10.65 17.28
N ARG A 329 -6.67 -11.56 16.74
CA ARG A 329 -6.74 -12.96 17.14
C ARG A 329 -5.88 -13.22 18.38
N ASP A 330 -6.41 -13.98 19.35
CA ASP A 330 -5.61 -14.62 20.37
C ASP A 330 -4.70 -15.67 19.73
N SER A 331 -3.43 -15.34 19.59
CA SER A 331 -2.43 -16.21 18.99
C SER A 331 -1.43 -16.70 20.04
N VAL A 332 -0.88 -17.91 19.80
CA VAL A 332 0.17 -18.45 20.65
C VAL A 332 1.51 -17.92 20.14
N PRO A 333 2.21 -17.06 20.91
CA PRO A 333 3.48 -16.50 20.47
C PRO A 333 4.62 -17.51 20.57
N ASN A 334 5.56 -17.42 19.63
CA ASN A 334 6.88 -18.02 19.76
C ASN A 334 7.94 -16.90 19.85
N PRO A 335 8.56 -16.66 21.03
CA PRO A 335 9.56 -15.60 21.21
C PRO A 335 10.79 -15.72 20.29
N LYS A 336 11.03 -16.92 19.74
CA LYS A 336 12.09 -17.17 18.76
C LYS A 336 11.63 -17.06 17.30
N SER A 337 10.45 -16.48 17.06
CA SER A 337 10.01 -16.19 15.70
C SER A 337 10.62 -14.88 15.21
N LEU A 338 11.06 -14.87 13.95
CA LEU A 338 11.26 -13.65 13.19
C LEU A 338 9.90 -13.20 12.62
N VAL A 339 9.39 -12.07 13.10
CA VAL A 339 8.20 -11.44 12.56
C VAL A 339 8.58 -10.63 11.32
N VAL A 340 8.11 -11.05 10.16
CA VAL A 340 8.40 -10.37 8.88
C VAL A 340 7.14 -9.66 8.40
N THR A 341 7.21 -8.34 8.27
CA THR A 341 6.16 -7.56 7.61
C THR A 341 6.54 -7.30 6.16
N ILE A 342 5.55 -7.32 5.26
CA ILE A 342 5.75 -7.03 3.85
C ILE A 342 4.76 -5.95 3.44
N SER A 343 5.25 -4.85 2.87
CA SER A 343 4.39 -3.75 2.42
C SER A 343 5.09 -2.92 1.34
N GLN A 344 4.36 -2.49 0.32
CA GLN A 344 4.90 -1.55 -0.66
C GLN A 344 5.13 -0.17 -0.02
N SER A 345 4.12 0.37 0.67
CA SER A 345 4.17 1.72 1.27
C SER A 345 4.84 1.76 2.65
N GLY A 346 4.80 0.64 3.38
CA GLY A 346 5.20 0.59 4.78
C GLY A 346 4.28 1.35 5.74
N GLU A 347 3.09 1.71 5.28
CA GLU A 347 2.09 2.48 6.04
C GLU A 347 0.73 1.77 6.14
N THR A 348 0.66 0.49 5.78
CA THR A 348 -0.59 -0.29 5.85
C THR A 348 -1.02 -0.47 7.30
N ALA A 349 -2.19 0.09 7.65
CA ALA A 349 -2.67 0.15 9.04
C ALA A 349 -2.76 -1.24 9.70
N ASP A 350 -3.39 -2.20 9.03
CA ASP A 350 -3.51 -3.56 9.53
C ASP A 350 -2.16 -4.23 9.79
N THR A 351 -1.21 -4.04 8.87
CA THR A 351 0.12 -4.66 9.01
C THR A 351 0.91 -4.03 10.15
N LEU A 352 0.81 -2.70 10.33
CA LEU A 352 1.41 -2.01 11.48
C LEU A 352 0.79 -2.45 12.81
N ALA A 353 -0.53 -2.57 12.86
CA ALA A 353 -1.23 -3.03 14.05
C ALA A 353 -0.90 -4.49 14.39
N ALA A 354 -0.84 -5.36 13.37
CA ALA A 354 -0.42 -6.76 13.53
C ALA A 354 1.03 -6.87 14.05
N LEU A 355 1.94 -6.03 13.56
CA LEU A 355 3.31 -5.95 14.07
C LEU A 355 3.34 -5.54 15.54
N LYS A 356 2.60 -4.50 15.93
CA LYS A 356 2.50 -4.04 17.31
C LYS A 356 1.89 -5.13 18.22
N HIS A 357 0.86 -5.82 17.73
CA HIS A 357 0.27 -6.96 18.43
C HIS A 357 1.28 -8.09 18.65
N ALA A 358 2.01 -8.52 17.63
CA ALA A 358 3.05 -9.53 17.75
C ALA A 358 4.13 -9.14 18.79
N ARG A 359 4.57 -7.89 18.78
CA ARG A 359 5.52 -7.35 19.77
C ARG A 359 4.97 -7.36 21.19
N SER A 360 3.69 -7.01 21.37
CA SER A 360 3.03 -7.04 22.70
C SER A 360 2.93 -8.46 23.28
N LEU A 361 2.95 -9.48 22.41
CA LEU A 361 3.00 -10.90 22.78
C LEU A 361 4.43 -11.41 23.06
N GLY A 362 5.45 -10.55 22.98
CA GLY A 362 6.84 -10.88 23.26
C GLY A 362 7.66 -11.38 22.07
N MET A 363 7.15 -11.30 20.85
CA MET A 363 7.91 -11.59 19.61
C MET A 363 8.67 -10.32 19.18
N LEU A 364 9.91 -10.17 19.62
CA LEU A 364 10.68 -8.94 19.51
C LEU A 364 11.54 -8.87 18.23
N HIS A 365 11.92 -10.01 17.64
CA HIS A 365 12.69 -10.04 16.41
C HIS A 365 11.83 -9.68 15.22
N THR A 366 12.07 -8.51 14.64
CA THR A 366 11.22 -7.94 13.60
C THR A 366 12.02 -7.53 12.37
N LEU A 367 11.48 -7.82 11.19
CA LEU A 367 12.02 -7.44 9.89
C LEU A 367 10.90 -6.87 9.03
N THR A 368 11.16 -5.79 8.29
CA THR A 368 10.26 -5.36 7.22
C THR A 368 10.91 -5.47 5.85
N ILE A 369 10.14 -5.95 4.87
CA ILE A 369 10.46 -5.82 3.44
C ILE A 369 9.55 -4.75 2.87
N CYS A 370 10.13 -3.59 2.51
CA CYS A 370 9.39 -2.40 2.18
C CYS A 370 10.07 -1.62 1.04
N ASN A 371 9.29 -0.86 0.27
CA ASN A 371 9.85 -0.02 -0.79
C ASN A 371 10.16 1.41 -0.32
N VAL A 372 9.57 1.88 0.77
CA VAL A 372 9.73 3.24 1.29
C VAL A 372 10.59 3.24 2.54
N ALA A 373 11.84 3.67 2.42
CA ALA A 373 12.86 3.63 3.49
C ALA A 373 12.49 4.47 4.72
N THR A 374 11.64 5.49 4.57
CA THR A 374 11.23 6.40 5.65
C THR A 374 9.88 6.03 6.27
N SER A 375 9.31 4.89 5.90
CA SER A 375 7.99 4.46 6.34
C SER A 375 7.92 4.08 7.83
N ALA A 376 6.70 4.04 8.36
CA ALA A 376 6.45 3.66 9.75
C ALA A 376 6.96 2.23 10.04
N MET A 377 6.73 1.28 9.13
CA MET A 377 7.21 -0.10 9.34
C MET A 377 8.73 -0.18 9.47
N VAL A 378 9.48 0.59 8.66
CA VAL A 378 10.95 0.64 8.74
C VAL A 378 11.41 1.20 10.08
N ARG A 379 10.68 2.18 10.63
CA ARG A 379 11.01 2.75 11.96
C ARG A 379 10.65 1.82 13.11
N GLU A 380 9.61 1.01 12.95
CA GLU A 380 9.12 0.08 13.98
C GLU A 380 9.89 -1.25 14.04
N CYS A 381 10.51 -1.68 12.94
CA CYS A 381 11.23 -2.96 12.88
C CYS A 381 12.71 -2.81 13.24
N GLU A 382 13.30 -3.86 13.84
CA GLU A 382 14.74 -3.94 14.12
C GLU A 382 15.59 -4.07 12.85
N LEU A 383 15.04 -4.73 11.83
CA LEU A 383 15.67 -5.02 10.56
C LEU A 383 14.80 -4.51 9.42
N ALA A 384 15.43 -4.13 8.30
CA ALA A 384 14.71 -3.70 7.12
C ALA A 384 15.46 -4.08 5.84
N TYR A 385 14.71 -4.47 4.80
CA TYR A 385 15.20 -4.56 3.43
C TYR A 385 14.40 -3.63 2.54
N ILE A 386 15.05 -2.68 1.92
CA ILE A 386 14.42 -1.72 1.01
C ILE A 386 14.51 -2.26 -0.42
N THR A 387 13.37 -2.43 -1.08
CA THR A 387 13.33 -3.06 -2.41
C THR A 387 13.77 -2.15 -3.55
N HIS A 388 13.87 -0.84 -3.33
CA HIS A 388 14.30 0.13 -4.34
C HIS A 388 13.54 0.03 -5.68
N ALA A 389 12.27 -0.43 -5.65
CA ALA A 389 11.45 -0.58 -6.84
C ALA A 389 11.09 0.77 -7.51
N GLY A 390 11.47 1.89 -6.90
CA GLY A 390 11.05 3.22 -7.31
C GLY A 390 9.59 3.51 -6.96
N VAL A 391 9.07 4.65 -7.43
CA VAL A 391 7.68 5.03 -7.19
C VAL A 391 6.74 4.11 -7.97
N GLU A 392 5.71 3.60 -7.30
CA GLU A 392 4.61 2.83 -7.91
C GLU A 392 3.30 3.58 -7.68
N VAL A 393 2.70 4.06 -8.77
CA VAL A 393 1.51 4.94 -8.78
C VAL A 393 0.23 4.16 -9.01
N GLY A 394 0.27 3.16 -9.91
CA GLY A 394 -0.87 2.30 -10.20
C GLY A 394 -1.40 1.64 -8.92
N VAL A 395 -2.72 1.68 -8.71
CA VAL A 395 -3.34 1.13 -7.49
C VAL A 395 -3.05 -0.36 -7.38
N ALA A 396 -3.23 -1.12 -8.45
CA ALA A 396 -2.86 -2.54 -8.51
C ALA A 396 -1.34 -2.68 -8.56
N SER A 397 -0.74 -3.27 -7.54
CA SER A 397 0.72 -3.45 -7.45
C SER A 397 1.25 -4.43 -8.50
N THR A 398 2.39 -4.09 -9.10
CA THR A 398 3.06 -4.90 -10.13
C THR A 398 4.54 -5.10 -9.81
N LYS A 399 5.39 -4.10 -10.07
CA LYS A 399 6.82 -4.17 -9.79
C LYS A 399 7.14 -4.32 -8.29
N ALA A 400 6.32 -3.77 -7.41
CA ALA A 400 6.48 -3.97 -5.98
C ALA A 400 6.36 -5.44 -5.59
N PHE A 401 5.45 -6.21 -6.20
CA PHE A 401 5.31 -7.64 -5.94
C PHE A 401 6.54 -8.43 -6.36
N THR A 402 7.03 -8.25 -7.59
CA THR A 402 8.19 -8.99 -8.09
C THR A 402 9.47 -8.64 -7.33
N THR A 403 9.64 -7.38 -6.91
CA THR A 403 10.77 -6.97 -6.05
C THR A 403 10.64 -7.51 -4.62
N GLN A 404 9.43 -7.62 -4.07
CA GLN A 404 9.20 -8.32 -2.80
C GLN A 404 9.57 -9.80 -2.89
N LEU A 405 9.19 -10.47 -3.98
CA LEU A 405 9.60 -11.87 -4.22
C LEU A 405 11.13 -12.03 -4.26
N ALA A 406 11.83 -11.13 -4.95
CA ALA A 406 13.29 -11.15 -5.01
C ALA A 406 13.94 -10.96 -3.62
N ALA A 407 13.43 -10.00 -2.84
CA ALA A 407 13.90 -9.74 -1.47
C ALA A 407 13.61 -10.91 -0.51
N LEU A 408 12.43 -11.55 -0.65
CA LEU A 408 12.05 -12.72 0.14
C LEU A 408 12.87 -13.97 -0.22
N PHE A 409 13.21 -14.15 -1.49
CA PHE A 409 14.13 -15.21 -1.89
C PHE A 409 15.51 -14.98 -1.30
N LEU A 410 16.01 -13.74 -1.31
CA LEU A 410 17.26 -13.37 -0.65
C LEU A 410 17.22 -13.65 0.86
N LEU A 411 16.09 -13.37 1.53
CA LEU A 411 15.89 -13.72 2.94
C LEU A 411 15.98 -15.24 3.15
N ALA A 412 15.35 -16.04 2.30
CA ALA A 412 15.41 -17.50 2.39
C ALA A 412 16.84 -18.02 2.26
N LEU A 413 17.63 -17.45 1.34
CA LEU A 413 19.06 -17.81 1.17
C LEU A 413 19.90 -17.37 2.39
N SER A 414 19.69 -16.17 2.92
CA SER A 414 20.42 -15.65 4.08
C SER A 414 20.14 -16.48 5.34
N LEU A 415 18.88 -16.88 5.55
CA LEU A 415 18.51 -17.80 6.62
C LEU A 415 19.16 -19.18 6.44
N ALA A 416 19.16 -19.70 5.21
CA ALA A 416 19.77 -21.00 4.89
C ALA A 416 21.29 -20.99 5.12
N GLN A 417 21.97 -19.91 4.74
CA GLN A 417 23.41 -19.74 4.96
C GLN A 417 23.74 -19.79 6.46
N ILE A 418 23.05 -18.99 7.28
CA ILE A 418 23.28 -18.96 8.74
C ILE A 418 23.00 -20.30 9.41
N LYS A 419 22.01 -21.06 8.91
CA LYS A 419 21.70 -22.40 9.42
C LYS A 419 22.58 -23.51 8.83
N GLY A 420 23.60 -23.15 8.01
CA GLY A 420 24.50 -24.12 7.37
C GLY A 420 23.79 -25.05 6.38
N ARG A 421 22.78 -24.55 5.69
CA ARG A 421 21.94 -25.28 4.71
C ARG A 421 22.21 -24.90 3.25
N LEU A 422 23.15 -24.00 3.00
CA LEU A 422 23.51 -23.51 1.68
C LEU A 422 25.03 -23.77 1.48
N SER A 423 25.41 -24.48 0.41
CA SER A 423 26.82 -24.62 0.03
C SER A 423 27.27 -23.44 -0.82
N ASP A 424 28.57 -23.19 -0.92
CA ASP A 424 29.17 -22.13 -1.72
C ASP A 424 28.77 -22.25 -3.22
N GLU A 425 28.68 -23.48 -3.74
CA GLU A 425 28.25 -23.73 -5.11
C GLU A 425 26.77 -23.34 -5.31
N GLN A 426 25.91 -23.74 -4.37
CA GLN A 426 24.48 -23.38 -4.41
C GLN A 426 24.27 -21.87 -4.28
N GLU A 427 25.03 -21.22 -3.40
CA GLU A 427 25.02 -19.76 -3.27
C GLU A 427 25.37 -19.07 -4.60
N ALA A 428 26.49 -19.49 -5.21
CA ALA A 428 26.94 -18.94 -6.49
C ALA A 428 25.92 -19.14 -7.61
N GLU A 429 25.27 -20.31 -7.67
CA GLU A 429 24.20 -20.61 -8.63
C GLU A 429 22.99 -19.70 -8.43
N HIS A 430 22.52 -19.53 -7.19
CA HIS A 430 21.38 -18.67 -6.88
C HIS A 430 21.66 -17.19 -7.18
N ILE A 431 22.85 -16.68 -6.83
CA ILE A 431 23.27 -15.31 -7.16
C ILE A 431 23.29 -15.10 -8.67
N LYS A 432 23.86 -16.06 -9.42
CA LYS A 432 23.86 -16.00 -10.87
C LYS A 432 22.46 -15.96 -11.46
N ALA A 433 21.55 -16.81 -10.97
CA ALA A 433 20.16 -16.85 -11.39
C ALA A 433 19.44 -15.55 -11.07
N MET A 434 19.61 -14.99 -9.86
CA MET A 434 19.00 -13.70 -9.47
C MET A 434 19.50 -12.55 -10.36
N ARG A 435 20.80 -12.49 -10.68
CA ARG A 435 21.38 -11.47 -11.55
C ARG A 435 20.90 -11.57 -13.00
N HIS A 436 20.47 -12.73 -13.44
CA HIS A 436 19.92 -12.95 -14.78
C HIS A 436 18.42 -12.61 -14.89
N LEU A 437 17.69 -12.48 -13.76
CA LEU A 437 16.24 -12.18 -13.76
C LEU A 437 15.84 -11.00 -14.65
N PRO A 438 16.56 -9.85 -14.68
CA PRO A 438 16.16 -8.73 -15.54
C PRO A 438 16.08 -9.12 -17.03
N VAL A 439 17.01 -9.94 -17.51
CA VAL A 439 17.03 -10.44 -18.89
C VAL A 439 15.88 -11.42 -19.13
N ALA A 440 15.66 -12.34 -18.20
CA ALA A 440 14.58 -13.32 -18.29
C ALA A 440 13.20 -12.65 -18.28
N ILE A 441 12.98 -11.65 -17.41
CA ILE A 441 11.74 -10.86 -17.37
C ILE A 441 11.54 -10.09 -18.69
N SER A 442 12.59 -9.51 -19.25
CA SER A 442 12.51 -8.82 -20.55
C SER A 442 12.07 -9.77 -21.68
N ALA A 443 12.54 -11.01 -21.66
CA ALA A 443 12.11 -12.03 -22.62
C ALA A 443 10.62 -12.43 -22.43
N VAL A 444 10.12 -12.46 -21.19
CA VAL A 444 8.70 -12.70 -20.91
C VAL A 444 7.84 -11.52 -21.33
N LEU A 445 8.27 -10.29 -21.13
CA LEU A 445 7.57 -9.08 -21.61
C LEU A 445 7.38 -9.07 -23.12
N ALA A 446 8.29 -9.67 -23.88
CA ALA A 446 8.16 -9.80 -25.33
C ALA A 446 6.98 -10.71 -25.79
N LEU A 447 6.34 -11.43 -24.86
CA LEU A 447 5.12 -12.22 -25.12
C LEU A 447 3.84 -11.36 -25.17
N GLU A 448 3.93 -10.07 -24.87
CA GLU A 448 2.78 -9.14 -24.81
C GLU A 448 1.82 -9.27 -26.00
N PRO A 449 2.26 -9.34 -27.29
CA PRO A 449 1.33 -9.45 -28.43
C PRO A 449 0.44 -10.71 -28.37
N GLN A 450 0.95 -11.84 -27.86
CA GLN A 450 0.17 -13.07 -27.72
C GLN A 450 -0.85 -12.93 -26.56
N ILE A 451 -0.46 -12.22 -25.51
CA ILE A 451 -1.32 -11.98 -24.33
C ILE A 451 -2.46 -11.02 -24.67
N ILE A 452 -2.22 -10.02 -25.53
CA ILE A 452 -3.26 -9.11 -26.04
C ILE A 452 -4.38 -9.91 -26.72
N ALA A 453 -4.03 -10.89 -27.55
CA ALA A 453 -5.02 -11.73 -28.23
C ALA A 453 -5.89 -12.53 -27.24
N TRP A 454 -5.33 -12.97 -26.11
CA TRP A 454 -6.11 -13.61 -25.04
C TRP A 454 -6.97 -12.59 -24.29
N ALA A 455 -6.43 -11.43 -23.99
CA ALA A 455 -7.13 -10.37 -23.27
C ALA A 455 -8.43 -9.93 -23.96
N GLU A 456 -8.45 -9.87 -25.28
CA GLU A 456 -9.66 -9.59 -26.08
C GLU A 456 -10.75 -10.65 -25.85
N GLN A 457 -10.36 -11.92 -25.70
CA GLN A 457 -11.31 -13.01 -25.39
C GLN A 457 -11.83 -12.94 -23.95
N PHE A 458 -10.99 -12.50 -23.01
CA PHE A 458 -11.37 -12.31 -21.61
C PHE A 458 -12.29 -11.10 -21.42
N ALA A 459 -12.18 -10.06 -22.24
CA ALA A 459 -12.92 -8.82 -22.09
C ALA A 459 -14.46 -9.00 -22.06
N VAL A 460 -14.97 -10.05 -22.68
CA VAL A 460 -16.41 -10.37 -22.71
C VAL A 460 -16.84 -11.37 -21.63
N LYS A 461 -15.93 -11.79 -20.77
CA LYS A 461 -16.21 -12.76 -19.71
C LYS A 461 -16.52 -12.05 -18.38
N GLU A 462 -17.37 -12.67 -17.57
CA GLU A 462 -17.72 -12.13 -16.25
C GLU A 462 -17.02 -12.88 -15.10
N ASN A 463 -16.54 -14.10 -15.36
CA ASN A 463 -15.88 -14.94 -14.38
C ASN A 463 -14.62 -15.57 -14.99
N ALA A 464 -13.63 -15.87 -14.15
CA ALA A 464 -12.42 -16.60 -14.52
C ALA A 464 -11.90 -17.42 -13.32
N LEU A 465 -11.37 -18.62 -13.60
CA LEU A 465 -10.62 -19.40 -12.62
C LEU A 465 -9.13 -19.36 -12.92
N PHE A 466 -8.35 -19.36 -11.85
CA PHE A 466 -6.89 -19.46 -11.94
C PHE A 466 -6.41 -20.69 -11.19
N LEU A 467 -5.50 -21.45 -11.79
CA LEU A 467 -4.96 -22.68 -11.22
C LEU A 467 -3.44 -22.61 -11.10
N GLY A 468 -2.96 -23.00 -9.94
CA GLY A 468 -1.54 -23.23 -9.67
C GLY A 468 -1.35 -24.42 -8.75
N ARG A 469 -0.12 -24.92 -8.64
CA ARG A 469 0.24 -25.95 -7.66
C ARG A 469 1.51 -25.59 -6.92
N GLY A 470 1.61 -26.00 -5.63
CA GLY A 470 2.80 -25.77 -4.82
C GLY A 470 3.20 -24.30 -4.84
N LEU A 471 4.45 -24.04 -5.17
CA LEU A 471 5.07 -22.71 -5.23
C LEU A 471 4.32 -21.72 -6.16
N HIS A 472 3.55 -22.20 -7.16
CA HIS A 472 2.85 -21.37 -8.13
C HIS A 472 1.36 -21.15 -7.80
N TYR A 473 0.83 -21.74 -6.72
CA TYR A 473 -0.51 -21.42 -6.26
C TYR A 473 -0.64 -19.94 -5.80
N PRO A 474 0.28 -19.40 -5.00
CA PRO A 474 0.26 -17.97 -4.67
C PRO A 474 0.35 -17.06 -5.90
N ILE A 475 1.01 -17.48 -6.96
CA ILE A 475 1.09 -16.73 -8.22
C ILE A 475 -0.26 -16.73 -8.96
N ALA A 476 -0.96 -17.85 -8.94
CA ALA A 476 -2.33 -17.91 -9.45
C ALA A 476 -3.29 -17.00 -8.65
N LEU A 477 -3.15 -16.93 -7.31
CA LEU A 477 -3.88 -15.99 -6.46
C LEU A 477 -3.61 -14.53 -6.85
N GLU A 478 -2.35 -14.18 -7.08
CA GLU A 478 -1.96 -12.83 -7.49
C GLU A 478 -2.51 -12.49 -8.89
N GLY A 479 -2.45 -13.43 -9.84
CA GLY A 479 -3.05 -13.24 -11.17
C GLY A 479 -4.55 -13.00 -11.13
N ALA A 480 -5.29 -13.79 -10.33
CA ALA A 480 -6.72 -13.61 -10.11
C ALA A 480 -7.02 -12.26 -9.43
N LEU A 481 -6.21 -11.85 -8.45
CA LEU A 481 -6.33 -10.56 -7.78
C LEU A 481 -6.14 -9.41 -8.79
N LYS A 482 -5.09 -9.42 -9.60
CA LYS A 482 -4.85 -8.37 -10.61
C LYS A 482 -6.01 -8.28 -11.61
N LEU A 483 -6.52 -9.42 -12.09
CA LEU A 483 -7.63 -9.41 -13.02
C LEU A 483 -8.89 -8.79 -12.41
N LYS A 484 -9.27 -9.19 -11.19
CA LYS A 484 -10.48 -8.65 -10.53
C LYS A 484 -10.36 -7.17 -10.18
N GLU A 485 -9.18 -6.71 -9.73
CA GLU A 485 -8.96 -5.32 -9.30
C GLU A 485 -9.23 -4.32 -10.40
N ILE A 486 -8.77 -4.59 -11.62
CA ILE A 486 -8.76 -3.60 -12.70
C ILE A 486 -9.75 -3.87 -13.82
N SER A 487 -10.17 -5.12 -14.05
CA SER A 487 -11.16 -5.48 -15.08
C SER A 487 -12.57 -5.68 -14.52
N TYR A 488 -12.70 -5.85 -13.20
CA TYR A 488 -13.95 -6.17 -12.48
C TYR A 488 -14.55 -7.53 -12.85
N ILE A 489 -13.79 -8.41 -13.51
CA ILE A 489 -14.14 -9.81 -13.72
C ILE A 489 -14.02 -10.53 -12.36
N HIS A 490 -15.03 -11.31 -11.99
CA HIS A 490 -14.95 -12.14 -10.80
C HIS A 490 -13.93 -13.27 -11.04
N ALA A 491 -12.74 -13.11 -10.51
CA ALA A 491 -11.63 -14.03 -10.69
C ALA A 491 -11.21 -14.64 -9.35
N GLU A 492 -11.10 -15.98 -9.30
CA GLU A 492 -10.65 -16.73 -8.13
C GLU A 492 -9.55 -17.71 -8.49
N ALA A 493 -8.69 -18.02 -7.52
CA ALA A 493 -7.63 -18.99 -7.71
C ALA A 493 -7.74 -20.15 -6.72
N TYR A 494 -7.44 -21.35 -7.19
CA TYR A 494 -7.42 -22.55 -6.39
C TYR A 494 -6.13 -23.36 -6.59
N PRO A 495 -5.65 -24.06 -5.57
CA PRO A 495 -4.70 -25.14 -5.81
C PRO A 495 -5.36 -26.14 -6.75
N ALA A 496 -4.71 -26.46 -7.89
CA ALA A 496 -5.38 -27.27 -8.92
C ALA A 496 -5.88 -28.64 -8.40
N GLY A 497 -5.25 -29.19 -7.35
CA GLY A 497 -5.70 -30.41 -6.68
C GLY A 497 -7.06 -30.27 -5.99
N GLU A 498 -7.44 -29.05 -5.56
CA GLU A 498 -8.69 -28.76 -4.87
C GLU A 498 -9.91 -28.66 -5.80
N LEU A 499 -9.72 -28.67 -7.12
CA LEU A 499 -10.81 -28.64 -8.08
C LEU A 499 -11.91 -29.67 -7.76
N LYS A 500 -11.53 -30.88 -7.36
CA LYS A 500 -12.43 -31.99 -7.03
C LYS A 500 -13.28 -31.77 -5.78
N HIS A 501 -12.86 -30.83 -4.93
CA HIS A 501 -13.50 -30.55 -3.65
C HIS A 501 -14.48 -29.36 -3.70
N GLY A 502 -15.01 -29.06 -4.90
CA GLY A 502 -16.04 -28.04 -5.10
C GLY A 502 -15.87 -27.20 -6.37
N PRO A 503 -14.72 -26.53 -6.58
CA PRO A 503 -14.57 -25.57 -7.67
C PRO A 503 -14.82 -26.12 -9.08
N LEU A 504 -14.66 -27.42 -9.28
CA LEU A 504 -14.92 -28.08 -10.57
C LEU A 504 -16.39 -27.95 -11.02
N ALA A 505 -17.31 -27.72 -10.08
CA ALA A 505 -18.73 -27.45 -10.39
C ALA A 505 -18.92 -26.13 -11.15
N LEU A 506 -17.98 -25.19 -11.06
CA LEU A 506 -18.02 -23.90 -11.75
C LEU A 506 -17.52 -23.97 -13.20
N VAL A 507 -16.85 -25.07 -13.58
CA VAL A 507 -16.25 -25.20 -14.91
C VAL A 507 -17.32 -25.34 -15.96
N THR A 508 -17.35 -24.37 -16.87
CA THR A 508 -18.21 -24.33 -18.05
C THR A 508 -17.40 -23.81 -19.24
N LYS A 509 -17.96 -23.90 -20.44
CA LYS A 509 -17.35 -23.33 -21.64
C LYS A 509 -17.18 -21.80 -21.57
N GLU A 510 -18.02 -21.12 -20.78
CA GLU A 510 -18.00 -19.65 -20.68
C GLU A 510 -17.00 -19.13 -19.63
N MET A 511 -16.50 -20.00 -18.75
CA MET A 511 -15.54 -19.64 -17.72
C MET A 511 -14.11 -20.03 -18.15
N PRO A 512 -13.25 -19.07 -18.55
CA PRO A 512 -11.86 -19.36 -18.87
C PRO A 512 -11.11 -19.81 -17.61
N VAL A 513 -10.23 -20.79 -17.77
CA VAL A 513 -9.38 -21.33 -16.71
C VAL A 513 -7.92 -21.03 -17.04
N VAL A 514 -7.35 -20.05 -16.37
CA VAL A 514 -5.93 -19.69 -16.49
C VAL A 514 -5.11 -20.66 -15.65
N THR A 515 -4.08 -21.27 -16.25
CA THR A 515 -3.23 -22.24 -15.58
C THR A 515 -1.78 -21.81 -15.61
N VAL A 516 -1.16 -21.71 -14.44
CA VAL A 516 0.28 -21.47 -14.29
C VAL A 516 0.99 -22.82 -14.28
N ALA A 517 1.73 -23.12 -15.34
CA ALA A 517 2.26 -24.46 -15.61
C ALA A 517 3.80 -24.47 -15.77
N PRO A 518 4.57 -24.31 -14.68
CA PRO A 518 6.01 -24.46 -14.69
C PRO A 518 6.41 -25.91 -14.96
N ASN A 519 7.60 -26.12 -15.51
CA ASN A 519 8.17 -27.46 -15.69
C ASN A 519 8.86 -27.96 -14.41
N ASP A 520 8.08 -28.11 -13.35
CA ASP A 520 8.53 -28.60 -12.05
C ASP A 520 8.10 -30.05 -11.78
N THR A 521 8.37 -30.55 -10.58
CA THR A 521 8.02 -31.91 -10.17
C THR A 521 6.51 -32.19 -10.10
N LEU A 522 5.67 -31.15 -10.12
CA LEU A 522 4.21 -31.24 -10.04
C LEU A 522 3.53 -31.15 -11.42
N ILE A 523 4.28 -30.95 -12.50
CA ILE A 523 3.72 -30.69 -13.83
C ILE A 523 2.78 -31.81 -14.31
N GLU A 524 3.12 -33.08 -14.08
CA GLU A 524 2.26 -34.21 -14.49
C GLU A 524 0.94 -34.25 -13.68
N LYS A 525 0.99 -33.82 -12.41
CA LYS A 525 -0.22 -33.70 -11.58
C LYS A 525 -1.10 -32.55 -12.06
N LEU A 526 -0.48 -31.44 -12.47
CA LEU A 526 -1.19 -30.28 -13.04
C LEU A 526 -1.83 -30.66 -14.37
N LYS A 527 -1.13 -31.36 -15.26
CA LYS A 527 -1.71 -31.87 -16.53
C LYS A 527 -2.94 -32.74 -16.28
N SER A 528 -2.92 -33.59 -15.25
CA SER A 528 -4.10 -34.38 -14.88
C SER A 528 -5.28 -33.48 -14.46
N ASN A 529 -5.03 -32.42 -13.70
CA ASN A 529 -6.09 -31.46 -13.33
C ASN A 529 -6.62 -30.68 -14.56
N MET A 530 -5.75 -30.34 -15.51
CA MET A 530 -6.16 -29.72 -16.78
C MET A 530 -7.08 -30.65 -17.59
N GLN A 531 -6.83 -31.95 -17.62
CA GLN A 531 -7.71 -32.92 -18.25
C GLN A 531 -9.10 -32.99 -17.58
N GLU A 532 -9.19 -32.83 -16.26
CA GLU A 532 -10.45 -32.78 -15.54
C GLU A 532 -11.31 -31.56 -15.96
N VAL A 533 -10.67 -30.41 -16.17
CA VAL A 533 -11.30 -29.19 -16.71
C VAL A 533 -11.80 -29.44 -18.14
N ARG A 534 -10.94 -29.99 -18.99
CA ARG A 534 -11.28 -30.28 -20.40
C ARG A 534 -12.43 -31.28 -20.54
N ALA A 535 -12.45 -32.35 -19.72
CA ALA A 535 -13.51 -33.35 -19.74
C ALA A 535 -14.90 -32.78 -19.43
N ARG A 536 -14.98 -31.55 -18.89
CA ARG A 536 -16.22 -30.81 -18.58
C ARG A 536 -16.47 -29.64 -19.54
N GLY A 537 -15.74 -29.59 -20.66
CA GLY A 537 -15.90 -28.55 -21.67
C GLY A 537 -15.28 -27.21 -21.30
N GLY A 538 -14.47 -27.14 -20.22
CA GLY A 538 -13.79 -25.91 -19.81
C GLY A 538 -12.69 -25.51 -20.80
N GLU A 539 -12.43 -24.24 -20.97
CA GLU A 539 -11.36 -23.68 -21.80
C GLU A 539 -10.15 -23.29 -20.96
N LEU A 540 -8.99 -23.82 -21.33
CA LEU A 540 -7.72 -23.62 -20.64
C LEU A 540 -6.86 -22.58 -21.37
N TYR A 541 -6.33 -21.63 -20.59
CA TYR A 541 -5.34 -20.64 -21.00
C TYR A 541 -4.07 -20.87 -20.19
N VAL A 542 -3.07 -21.50 -20.80
CA VAL A 542 -1.94 -22.08 -20.08
C VAL A 542 -0.68 -21.26 -20.34
N PHE A 543 -0.12 -20.67 -19.29
CA PHE A 543 1.23 -20.13 -19.30
C PHE A 543 2.20 -21.24 -18.89
N ALA A 544 2.89 -21.79 -19.87
CA ALA A 544 3.72 -22.98 -19.72
C ALA A 544 5.20 -22.69 -19.98
N ASP A 545 6.09 -23.31 -19.22
CA ASP A 545 7.50 -23.28 -19.58
C ASP A 545 7.77 -23.96 -20.92
N ALA A 546 8.81 -23.51 -21.62
CA ALA A 546 9.12 -23.92 -22.99
C ALA A 546 9.25 -25.45 -23.16
N ASP A 547 9.77 -26.13 -22.14
CA ASP A 547 10.08 -27.57 -22.13
C ASP A 547 9.01 -28.43 -21.42
N SER A 548 7.88 -27.85 -21.00
CA SER A 548 6.80 -28.54 -20.28
C SER A 548 6.05 -29.60 -21.09
N ARG A 549 6.24 -29.65 -22.43
CA ARG A 549 5.55 -30.53 -23.39
C ARG A 549 4.01 -30.39 -23.38
N ILE A 550 3.48 -29.28 -22.89
CA ILE A 550 2.05 -28.96 -23.03
C ILE A 550 1.85 -28.40 -24.44
N THR A 551 0.91 -28.94 -25.21
CA THR A 551 0.62 -28.51 -26.58
C THR A 551 -0.76 -27.88 -26.68
N ALA A 552 -0.89 -26.87 -27.53
CA ALA A 552 -2.19 -26.30 -27.87
C ALA A 552 -3.06 -27.34 -28.58
N SER A 553 -4.35 -27.34 -28.29
CA SER A 553 -5.36 -28.17 -28.92
C SER A 553 -6.72 -27.48 -28.80
N GLU A 554 -7.79 -28.11 -29.30
CA GLU A 554 -9.15 -27.57 -29.12
C GLU A 554 -9.43 -27.31 -27.64
N GLY A 555 -9.77 -26.05 -27.29
CA GLY A 555 -10.01 -25.57 -25.91
C GLY A 555 -8.78 -25.57 -24.99
N VAL A 556 -7.57 -25.67 -25.53
CA VAL A 556 -6.31 -25.50 -24.80
C VAL A 556 -5.43 -24.50 -25.53
N HIS A 557 -5.37 -23.30 -25.01
CA HIS A 557 -4.54 -22.21 -25.49
C HIS A 557 -3.25 -22.18 -24.71
N VAL A 558 -2.09 -22.07 -25.37
CA VAL A 558 -0.78 -22.14 -24.71
C VAL A 558 0.09 -20.96 -25.14
N ILE A 559 0.56 -20.19 -24.16
CA ILE A 559 1.67 -19.25 -24.33
C ILE A 559 2.89 -19.84 -23.61
N ARG A 560 4.02 -19.90 -24.31
CA ARG A 560 5.26 -20.47 -23.75
C ARG A 560 6.17 -19.40 -23.23
N LEU A 561 6.56 -19.54 -21.96
CA LEU A 561 7.63 -18.75 -21.37
C LEU A 561 8.97 -19.22 -21.98
N PRO A 562 9.94 -18.31 -22.14
CA PRO A 562 11.18 -18.62 -22.86
C PRO A 562 12.01 -19.75 -22.23
N GLU A 563 12.02 -19.85 -20.91
CA GLU A 563 12.82 -20.83 -20.16
C GLU A 563 12.18 -21.20 -18.82
N HIS A 564 12.59 -22.36 -18.27
CA HIS A 564 12.31 -22.71 -16.88
C HIS A 564 13.36 -22.06 -15.95
N TYR A 565 12.90 -21.51 -14.82
CA TYR A 565 13.75 -20.72 -13.93
C TYR A 565 13.86 -21.28 -12.51
N GLY A 566 13.61 -22.57 -12.34
CA GLY A 566 13.71 -23.26 -11.05
C GLY A 566 12.91 -22.58 -9.95
N LEU A 567 13.53 -22.34 -8.81
CA LEU A 567 12.88 -21.70 -7.66
C LEU A 567 12.46 -20.25 -7.90
N LEU A 568 13.07 -19.55 -8.87
CA LEU A 568 12.72 -18.17 -9.24
C LEU A 568 11.61 -18.08 -10.31
N SER A 569 11.13 -19.22 -10.81
CA SER A 569 10.02 -19.30 -11.76
C SER A 569 8.75 -18.53 -11.36
N PRO A 570 8.38 -18.40 -10.08
CA PRO A 570 7.25 -17.54 -9.65
C PRO A 570 7.34 -16.10 -10.13
N ILE A 571 8.53 -15.50 -10.14
CA ILE A 571 8.74 -14.12 -10.59
C ILE A 571 8.41 -13.99 -12.08
N LEU A 572 8.86 -14.94 -12.89
CA LEU A 572 8.63 -14.94 -14.35
C LEU A 572 7.17 -15.21 -14.69
N HIS A 573 6.51 -16.15 -14.02
CA HIS A 573 5.09 -16.46 -14.25
C HIS A 573 4.13 -15.38 -13.77
N THR A 574 4.57 -14.45 -12.92
CA THR A 574 3.77 -13.30 -12.49
C THR A 574 3.55 -12.29 -13.64
N VAL A 575 4.60 -12.03 -14.43
CA VAL A 575 4.60 -10.97 -15.45
C VAL A 575 3.50 -11.16 -16.51
N PRO A 576 3.32 -12.34 -17.13
CA PRO A 576 2.27 -12.55 -18.12
C PRO A 576 0.86 -12.46 -17.53
N LEU A 577 0.67 -12.78 -16.24
CA LEU A 577 -0.61 -12.60 -15.55
C LEU A 577 -0.95 -11.12 -15.37
N GLN A 578 0.05 -10.29 -15.04
CA GLN A 578 -0.10 -8.83 -14.95
C GLN A 578 -0.46 -8.24 -16.33
N LEU A 579 0.21 -8.67 -17.40
CA LEU A 579 -0.10 -8.24 -18.77
C LEU A 579 -1.51 -8.67 -19.19
N LEU A 580 -1.93 -9.90 -18.87
CA LEU A 580 -3.29 -10.37 -19.14
C LEU A 580 -4.34 -9.50 -18.45
N ALA A 581 -4.15 -9.22 -17.17
CA ALA A 581 -5.06 -8.36 -16.40
C ALA A 581 -5.12 -6.93 -16.99
N TYR A 582 -3.95 -6.33 -17.27
CA TYR A 582 -3.83 -5.00 -17.85
C TYR A 582 -4.56 -4.87 -19.20
N HIS A 583 -4.27 -5.75 -20.15
CA HIS A 583 -4.88 -5.68 -21.47
C HIS A 583 -6.37 -6.06 -21.46
N THR A 584 -6.79 -6.96 -20.60
CA THR A 584 -8.23 -7.26 -20.39
C THR A 584 -8.98 -6.01 -19.88
N ALA A 585 -8.41 -5.29 -18.92
CA ALA A 585 -8.99 -4.06 -18.41
C ALA A 585 -9.07 -2.97 -19.48
N LEU A 586 -8.03 -2.83 -20.31
CA LEU A 586 -8.04 -1.91 -21.46
C LEU A 586 -9.16 -2.26 -22.46
N ALA A 587 -9.30 -3.54 -22.81
CA ALA A 587 -10.35 -3.99 -23.74
C ALA A 587 -11.76 -3.79 -23.17
N ARG A 588 -11.92 -3.83 -21.85
CA ARG A 588 -13.18 -3.50 -21.12
C ARG A 588 -13.39 -1.99 -20.98
N GLY A 589 -12.39 -1.16 -21.23
CA GLY A 589 -12.48 0.30 -21.06
C GLY A 589 -12.49 0.78 -19.60
N THR A 590 -11.93 -0.01 -18.68
CA THR A 590 -11.84 0.34 -17.26
C THR A 590 -10.58 1.17 -16.98
N ASP A 591 -10.56 1.91 -15.87
CA ASP A 591 -9.39 2.67 -15.42
C ASP A 591 -8.39 1.70 -14.76
N VAL A 592 -7.25 1.48 -15.42
CA VAL A 592 -6.21 0.53 -14.96
C VAL A 592 -5.34 1.10 -13.85
N ASP A 593 -5.18 2.41 -13.78
CA ASP A 593 -4.35 3.07 -12.78
C ASP A 593 -5.12 3.37 -11.49
N LYS A 594 -6.41 3.71 -11.62
CA LYS A 594 -7.30 4.09 -10.52
C LYS A 594 -8.63 3.34 -10.62
N PRO A 595 -8.65 2.03 -10.40
CA PRO A 595 -9.87 1.24 -10.45
C PRO A 595 -10.85 1.68 -9.35
N ARG A 596 -12.14 1.54 -9.64
CA ARG A 596 -13.20 1.93 -8.70
C ARG A 596 -13.06 1.21 -7.36
N ASN A 597 -13.40 1.90 -6.27
CA ASN A 597 -13.47 1.35 -4.91
C ASN A 597 -12.13 0.81 -4.36
N LEU A 598 -11.00 1.16 -4.96
CA LEU A 598 -9.69 0.74 -4.49
C LEU A 598 -8.77 1.95 -4.27
N ALA A 599 -7.86 1.81 -3.33
CA ALA A 599 -6.84 2.79 -2.99
C ALA A 599 -5.46 2.15 -3.00
N LYS A 600 -4.41 2.92 -3.37
CA LYS A 600 -3.03 2.40 -3.47
C LYS A 600 -2.49 1.88 -2.14
N SER A 601 -2.85 2.49 -1.04
CA SER A 601 -2.38 2.10 0.29
C SER A 601 -3.49 2.33 1.32
N VAL A 602 -3.75 1.37 2.18
CA VAL A 602 -4.80 1.42 3.21
C VAL A 602 -4.16 1.77 4.55
N THR A 603 -4.32 3.02 5.01
CA THR A 603 -3.76 3.52 6.29
C THR A 603 -4.84 3.77 7.34
N VAL A 604 -6.05 3.34 7.09
CA VAL A 604 -7.19 3.33 8.02
C VAL A 604 -7.82 1.95 7.98
N GLU A 605 -8.46 1.59 9.06
CA GLU A 605 -9.25 0.38 9.14
C GLU A 605 -10.67 0.62 8.65
#